data_51ee7d940c05154b511b64b8f3225cd0
#
_entry.id   51ee7d940c05154b511b64b8f3225cd0
#
_cell.length_a   1.000
_cell.length_b   1.000
_cell.length_c   1.000
_cell.angle_alpha   90.00
_cell.angle_beta   90.00
_cell.angle_gamma   90.00
#
_symmetry.space_group_name_H-M   'P 1'
#
loop_
_entity.id
_entity.type
_entity.pdbx_description
1 polymer ?
#
loop_
_entity_poly.entity_id
_entity_poly.type
_entity_poly.pdbx_seq_one_letter_code
_entity_poly.pdbx_strand_id
1 'polypeptide(L)'
;MLCWIAPLASLAPRGSRLRGRLLRCRSQTVKRVCSLRLSTARAAIRCLIGSPRSPRSPRIARAPLRIGAVLAAMLMLAACAGTGADEQTRSAGQAGYPQVQGNLRRVPPDERKELPAVSGPALGDRKPISTQDYRGKVVVINVWGSWCPPCRKEAPDLQAASVETKDIAQFVGITSKDYDPAPAEAFVRSFKISYPSIYDPSGKVLLAFSGDLPPSAIPSTLIIDRQGRLAVRVLSEVSKITLVDMINDVADGR
;
A
#
# COMPACT_ATOMS: atom_id res chain seq x y z
N MET A 1 69.02 -15.68 -7.33
CA MET A 1 69.94 -14.90 -6.48
C MET A 1 69.09 -14.07 -5.55
N LEU A 2 69.27 -14.42 -4.26
CA LEU A 2 68.99 -13.66 -3.01
C LEU A 2 67.56 -13.10 -2.81
N CYS A 3 66.63 -13.75 -2.07
CA CYS A 3 66.62 -14.01 -0.63
C CYS A 3 66.97 -12.79 0.24
N TRP A 4 65.94 -12.19 0.87
CA TRP A 4 66.08 -11.68 2.25
C TRP A 4 64.78 -11.83 3.01
N ILE A 5 64.96 -12.42 4.18
CA ILE A 5 64.03 -12.93 5.19
C ILE A 5 63.83 -11.83 6.24
N ALA A 6 62.70 -11.87 6.90
CA ALA A 6 62.24 -11.14 8.09
C ALA A 6 63.30 -10.96 9.22
N PRO A 7 63.10 -10.31 10.39
CA PRO A 7 61.99 -10.64 11.34
C PRO A 7 61.50 -9.52 12.30
N LEU A 8 60.37 -9.82 12.98
CA LEU A 8 60.05 -9.70 14.44
C LEU A 8 60.47 -8.46 15.26
N ALA A 9 59.49 -7.83 15.89
CA ALA A 9 59.46 -7.43 17.29
C ALA A 9 58.06 -6.87 17.58
N SER A 10 57.18 -7.48 18.26
CA SER A 10 57.03 -7.73 19.71
C SER A 10 57.35 -6.51 20.60
N LEU A 11 56.28 -5.79 20.98
CA LEU A 11 56.28 -4.98 22.22
C LEU A 11 54.81 -4.72 22.62
N ALA A 12 54.36 -5.47 23.61
CA ALA A 12 53.23 -5.10 24.45
C ALA A 12 53.74 -4.21 25.61
N PRO A 13 52.95 -3.27 26.11
CA PRO A 13 53.08 -2.84 27.48
C PRO A 13 51.85 -3.20 28.31
N ARG A 14 52.20 -3.66 29.47
CA ARG A 14 51.39 -4.01 30.63
C ARG A 14 50.56 -2.84 31.15
N GLY A 15 49.30 -3.16 31.48
CA GLY A 15 48.75 -2.92 32.82
C GLY A 15 48.42 -1.49 33.25
N SER A 16 47.13 -1.15 33.24
CA SER A 16 46.56 -0.34 34.30
C SER A 16 45.13 -0.81 34.64
N ARG A 17 45.06 -1.43 35.84
CA ARG A 17 43.79 -1.70 36.50
C ARG A 17 43.23 -0.37 36.98
N LEU A 18 42.08 0.02 36.47
CA LEU A 18 41.23 1.01 37.14
C LEU A 18 39.96 0.33 37.61
N ARG A 19 39.87 0.34 38.91
CA ARG A 19 38.79 -0.21 39.74
C ARG A 19 37.45 0.38 39.38
N GLY A 20 36.47 -0.50 39.45
CA GLY A 20 35.06 -0.21 39.27
C GLY A 20 34.51 0.89 40.16
N ARG A 21 33.62 1.63 39.58
CA ARG A 21 32.54 2.29 40.34
C ARG A 21 31.22 1.75 39.81
N LEU A 22 30.68 0.82 40.57
CA LEU A 22 29.29 0.45 40.56
C LEU A 22 28.47 1.66 40.99
N LEU A 23 27.90 2.38 40.02
CA LEU A 23 26.80 3.29 40.30
C LEU A 23 25.51 2.47 40.39
N ARG A 24 25.18 2.09 41.63
CA ARG A 24 23.83 1.63 41.98
C ARG A 24 22.88 2.80 41.78
N CYS A 25 22.12 2.76 40.68
CA CYS A 25 20.93 3.57 40.56
C CYS A 25 19.81 2.93 41.36
N ARG A 26 19.57 3.52 42.51
CA ARG A 26 18.54 3.18 43.50
C ARG A 26 17.19 3.52 42.87
N SER A 27 16.38 2.49 42.62
CA SER A 27 14.96 2.58 42.37
C SER A 27 14.28 3.42 43.45
N GLN A 28 13.70 4.53 43.07
CA GLN A 28 12.70 5.19 43.90
C GLN A 28 11.35 5.12 43.23
N THR A 29 10.57 4.23 43.75
CA THR A 29 9.14 4.06 43.59
C THR A 29 8.44 5.37 43.97
N VAL A 30 7.85 6.08 43.03
CA VAL A 30 6.86 7.11 43.33
C VAL A 30 5.50 6.57 42.91
N LYS A 31 4.86 5.87 43.83
CA LYS A 31 3.43 5.65 43.85
C LYS A 31 2.77 6.98 44.22
N ARG A 32 2.21 7.70 43.26
CA ARG A 32 1.17 8.69 43.53
C ARG A 32 -0.17 8.11 43.12
N VAL A 33 -0.83 7.63 44.12
CA VAL A 33 -2.26 7.34 44.16
C VAL A 33 -3.00 8.66 44.01
N CYS A 34 -3.61 8.89 42.88
CA CYS A 34 -4.57 9.97 42.71
C CYS A 34 -5.97 9.37 42.90
N SER A 35 -6.42 9.35 44.17
CA SER A 35 -7.80 9.05 44.52
C SER A 35 -8.66 10.28 44.20
N LEU A 36 -9.37 10.27 43.06
CA LEU A 36 -10.47 11.20 42.84
C LEU A 36 -11.72 10.62 43.47
N ARG A 37 -12.15 11.33 44.55
CA ARG A 37 -13.45 11.12 45.18
C ARG A 37 -14.57 11.39 44.17
N LEU A 38 -15.41 10.39 43.96
CA LEU A 38 -16.75 10.58 43.36
C LEU A 38 -17.60 11.37 44.39
N SER A 39 -17.89 12.61 44.07
CA SER A 39 -18.96 13.36 44.73
C SER A 39 -20.22 13.22 43.94
N THR A 40 -21.21 12.64 44.61
CA THR A 40 -22.59 12.44 44.16
C THR A 40 -23.30 13.78 43.99
N ALA A 41 -23.68 14.10 42.74
CA ALA A 41 -24.73 15.08 42.49
C ALA A 41 -25.85 14.40 41.69
N ARG A 42 -26.90 14.01 42.43
CA ARG A 42 -28.20 13.62 41.87
C ARG A 42 -28.91 14.89 41.38
N ALA A 43 -28.91 15.12 40.09
CA ALA A 43 -29.83 16.06 39.44
C ALA A 43 -31.03 15.28 38.93
N ALA A 44 -32.15 15.47 39.58
CA ALA A 44 -33.44 14.92 39.16
C ALA A 44 -33.96 15.70 37.94
N ILE A 45 -33.92 15.10 36.77
CA ILE A 45 -34.63 15.60 35.60
C ILE A 45 -36.01 14.96 35.60
N ARG A 46 -37.00 15.76 36.02
CA ARG A 46 -38.41 15.46 35.88
C ARG A 46 -38.75 15.54 34.39
N CYS A 47 -38.90 14.41 33.72
CA CYS A 47 -39.51 14.34 32.40
C CYS A 47 -41.01 14.52 32.53
N LEU A 48 -41.53 15.65 32.06
CA LEU A 48 -42.96 15.88 31.82
C LEU A 48 -43.40 15.00 30.65
N ILE A 49 -44.12 13.95 30.96
CA ILE A 49 -44.76 13.09 29.95
C ILE A 49 -45.98 13.83 29.42
N GLY A 50 -45.84 14.48 28.29
CA GLY A 50 -46.95 15.01 27.50
C GLY A 50 -47.60 13.88 26.70
N SER A 51 -48.86 13.58 27.02
CA SER A 51 -49.70 12.63 26.30
C SER A 51 -49.86 13.01 24.82
N PRO A 52 -49.63 12.13 23.87
CA PRO A 52 -49.96 12.42 22.48
C PRO A 52 -51.46 12.26 22.25
N ARG A 53 -52.11 13.37 21.89
CA ARG A 53 -53.48 13.36 21.37
C ARG A 53 -53.50 12.63 20.03
N SER A 54 -54.31 11.57 19.92
CA SER A 54 -54.53 10.85 18.67
C SER A 54 -55.16 11.76 17.60
N PRO A 55 -54.66 11.80 16.39
CA PRO A 55 -55.30 12.48 15.29
C PRO A 55 -56.49 11.63 14.80
N ARG A 56 -57.67 12.27 14.75
CA ARG A 56 -58.89 11.72 14.15
C ARG A 56 -58.65 11.42 12.68
N SER A 57 -58.87 10.19 12.26
CA SER A 57 -58.84 9.75 10.86
C SER A 57 -59.92 10.50 10.03
N PRO A 58 -59.57 11.07 8.87
CA PRO A 58 -60.57 11.57 7.94
C PRO A 58 -61.24 10.39 7.23
N ARG A 59 -62.61 10.41 7.24
CA ARG A 59 -63.43 9.48 6.46
C ARG A 59 -63.13 9.69 4.97
N ILE A 60 -62.57 8.70 4.32
CA ILE A 60 -62.38 8.68 2.87
C ILE A 60 -63.73 8.39 2.23
N ALA A 61 -64.30 9.41 1.60
CA ALA A 61 -65.47 9.27 0.72
C ALA A 61 -65.06 8.44 -0.51
N ARG A 62 -65.78 7.34 -0.73
CA ARG A 62 -65.62 6.50 -1.93
C ARG A 62 -66.14 7.27 -3.15
N ALA A 63 -65.28 7.67 -4.05
CA ALA A 63 -65.63 8.05 -5.40
C ALA A 63 -65.23 6.91 -6.35
N PRO A 64 -66.14 6.32 -7.08
CA PRO A 64 -65.83 5.34 -8.11
C PRO A 64 -65.39 6.05 -9.41
N LEU A 65 -64.63 5.37 -10.20
CA LEU A 65 -64.37 5.65 -11.60
C LEU A 65 -63.15 6.53 -11.89
N ARG A 66 -62.01 5.88 -12.05
CA ARG A 66 -60.92 6.27 -12.97
C ARG A 66 -59.88 5.15 -13.10
N ILE A 67 -60.33 3.90 -13.31
CA ILE A 67 -59.47 2.75 -13.54
C ILE A 67 -58.86 2.79 -14.96
N GLY A 68 -59.45 3.57 -15.90
CA GLY A 68 -58.96 3.65 -17.28
C GLY A 68 -57.69 4.48 -17.52
N ALA A 69 -57.38 5.42 -16.62
CA ALA A 69 -56.22 6.31 -16.80
C ALA A 69 -54.88 5.71 -16.31
N VAL A 70 -54.93 4.76 -15.39
CA VAL A 70 -53.73 4.12 -14.82
C VAL A 70 -53.16 3.05 -15.74
N LEU A 71 -54.01 2.34 -16.49
CA LEU A 71 -53.56 1.35 -17.48
C LEU A 71 -52.87 1.98 -18.72
N ALA A 72 -53.30 3.18 -19.14
CA ALA A 72 -52.65 3.91 -20.22
C ALA A 72 -51.28 4.50 -19.84
N ALA A 73 -51.09 4.87 -18.57
CA ALA A 73 -49.82 5.38 -18.07
C ALA A 73 -48.76 4.27 -17.87
N MET A 74 -49.17 3.04 -17.56
CA MET A 74 -48.21 1.92 -17.45
C MET A 74 -47.73 1.37 -18.80
N LEU A 75 -48.49 1.52 -19.87
CA LEU A 75 -48.01 1.12 -21.23
C LEU A 75 -47.01 2.10 -21.86
N MET A 76 -46.96 3.36 -21.40
CA MET A 76 -45.97 4.33 -21.90
C MET A 76 -44.64 4.26 -21.17
N LEU A 77 -44.55 3.63 -19.97
CA LEU A 77 -43.26 3.40 -19.29
C LEU A 77 -42.51 2.15 -19.76
N ALA A 78 -43.14 1.26 -20.52
CA ALA A 78 -42.50 0.07 -21.07
C ALA A 78 -41.72 0.31 -22.37
N ALA A 79 -41.87 1.48 -23.00
CA ALA A 79 -41.19 1.79 -24.27
C ALA A 79 -39.81 2.44 -24.14
N CYS A 80 -39.34 2.79 -22.94
CA CYS A 80 -38.03 3.36 -22.71
C CYS A 80 -37.01 2.38 -22.06
N ALA A 81 -37.35 1.10 -21.96
CA ALA A 81 -36.48 0.08 -21.36
C ALA A 81 -35.73 -0.78 -22.41
N GLY A 82 -35.56 -0.30 -23.60
CA GLY A 82 -34.92 -1.09 -24.65
C GLY A 82 -34.07 -0.25 -25.59
N THR A 83 -32.91 0.25 -25.18
CA THR A 83 -31.72 0.50 -26.01
C THR A 83 -30.68 1.17 -25.14
N GLY A 84 -29.78 0.39 -24.55
CA GLY A 84 -28.65 0.90 -23.79
C GLY A 84 -27.92 -0.14 -22.94
N ALA A 85 -28.15 -1.43 -23.19
CA ALA A 85 -27.55 -2.49 -22.37
C ALA A 85 -26.53 -3.38 -23.13
N ASP A 86 -26.07 -2.99 -24.32
CA ASP A 86 -25.26 -3.89 -25.14
C ASP A 86 -23.83 -3.42 -25.46
N GLU A 87 -23.29 -2.43 -24.76
CA GLU A 87 -21.91 -2.01 -25.01
C GLU A 87 -20.94 -2.23 -23.85
N GLN A 88 -21.37 -2.84 -22.75
CA GLN A 88 -20.51 -3.16 -21.60
C GLN A 88 -20.12 -4.65 -21.49
N THR A 89 -20.52 -5.49 -22.44
CA THR A 89 -20.32 -6.96 -22.35
C THR A 89 -19.23 -7.50 -23.27
N ARG A 90 -18.38 -6.67 -23.87
CA ARG A 90 -17.28 -7.14 -24.75
C ARG A 90 -15.89 -7.08 -24.16
N SER A 91 -15.75 -6.90 -22.85
CA SER A 91 -14.48 -7.11 -22.15
C SER A 91 -14.45 -8.40 -21.31
N ALA A 92 -15.35 -9.33 -21.57
CA ALA A 92 -15.43 -10.62 -20.86
C ALA A 92 -14.41 -11.66 -21.37
N GLY A 93 -13.24 -11.24 -21.82
CA GLY A 93 -12.17 -12.12 -22.28
C GLY A 93 -10.95 -12.19 -21.35
N GLN A 94 -10.98 -11.54 -20.19
CA GLN A 94 -9.90 -11.66 -19.20
C GLN A 94 -10.42 -12.28 -17.91
N ALA A 95 -10.23 -13.60 -17.86
CA ALA A 95 -10.61 -14.42 -16.74
C ALA A 95 -10.02 -13.92 -15.41
N GLY A 96 -10.88 -13.68 -14.44
CA GLY A 96 -10.60 -14.04 -13.07
C GLY A 96 -10.06 -13.00 -12.11
N TYR A 97 -9.87 -11.73 -12.47
CA TYR A 97 -9.41 -10.73 -11.51
C TYR A 97 -10.56 -9.83 -11.03
N PRO A 98 -10.77 -9.67 -9.72
CA PRO A 98 -11.65 -8.62 -9.22
C PRO A 98 -11.10 -7.28 -9.69
N GLN A 99 -11.76 -6.67 -10.68
CA GLN A 99 -11.46 -5.32 -11.16
C GLN A 99 -11.75 -4.36 -10.00
N VAL A 100 -10.73 -3.94 -9.29
CA VAL A 100 -10.82 -2.74 -8.46
C VAL A 100 -10.82 -1.57 -9.42
N GLN A 101 -12.03 -1.19 -9.86
CA GLN A 101 -12.24 -0.16 -10.88
C GLN A 101 -11.57 1.14 -10.43
N GLY A 102 -10.63 1.63 -11.23
CA GLY A 102 -9.89 2.88 -11.00
C GLY A 102 -8.48 2.73 -10.42
N ASN A 103 -8.21 1.70 -9.63
CA ASN A 103 -6.89 1.52 -9.00
C ASN A 103 -5.94 0.61 -9.80
N LEU A 104 -6.48 -0.27 -10.64
CA LEU A 104 -5.70 -1.16 -11.52
C LEU A 104 -5.83 -0.69 -12.97
N ARG A 105 -4.70 -0.42 -13.61
CA ARG A 105 -4.61 -0.18 -15.06
C ARG A 105 -3.65 -1.17 -15.68
N ARG A 106 -4.11 -1.93 -16.66
CA ARG A 106 -3.28 -2.73 -17.58
C ARG A 106 -3.11 -1.95 -18.88
N VAL A 107 -1.91 -1.90 -19.41
CA VAL A 107 -1.58 -1.23 -20.66
C VAL A 107 -1.33 -2.29 -21.73
N PRO A 108 -2.12 -2.29 -22.83
CA PRO A 108 -1.88 -3.19 -23.94
C PRO A 108 -0.44 -3.06 -24.49
N PRO A 109 0.18 -4.13 -25.00
CA PRO A 109 1.59 -4.12 -25.39
C PRO A 109 1.97 -3.05 -26.42
N ASP A 110 1.05 -2.70 -27.33
CA ASP A 110 1.20 -1.67 -28.36
C ASP A 110 1.04 -0.24 -27.84
N GLU A 111 0.39 -0.07 -26.68
CA GLU A 111 0.19 1.24 -26.04
C GLU A 111 1.22 1.54 -24.95
N ARG A 112 2.08 0.58 -24.58
CA ARG A 112 3.06 0.73 -23.50
C ARG A 112 4.08 1.79 -23.84
N LYS A 113 4.30 2.73 -22.89
CA LYS A 113 5.29 3.79 -22.99
C LYS A 113 6.48 3.47 -22.09
N GLU A 114 7.67 3.84 -22.55
CA GLU A 114 8.88 3.72 -21.74
C GLU A 114 8.79 4.59 -20.49
N LEU A 115 9.11 3.99 -19.34
CA LEU A 115 9.26 4.73 -18.09
C LEU A 115 10.72 5.15 -17.91
N PRO A 116 10.95 6.36 -17.36
CA PRO A 116 12.29 6.79 -17.02
C PRO A 116 12.90 5.85 -15.99
N ALA A 117 14.15 5.47 -16.22
CA ALA A 117 14.91 4.74 -15.21
C ALA A 117 15.14 5.63 -14.00
N VAL A 118 15.03 5.07 -12.81
CA VAL A 118 15.26 5.76 -11.55
C VAL A 118 16.40 5.14 -10.79
N SER A 119 17.12 5.99 -10.05
CA SER A 119 18.22 5.56 -9.21
C SER A 119 18.26 6.36 -7.90
N GLY A 120 18.84 5.75 -6.89
CA GLY A 120 19.02 6.38 -5.59
C GLY A 120 19.80 5.51 -4.61
N PRO A 121 20.11 6.01 -3.42
CA PRO A 121 20.81 5.24 -2.40
C PRO A 121 19.91 4.11 -1.90
N ALA A 122 20.48 2.91 -1.72
CA ALA A 122 19.76 1.81 -1.08
C ALA A 122 19.42 2.13 0.36
N LEU A 123 18.27 1.67 0.82
CA LEU A 123 17.95 1.62 2.24
C LEU A 123 18.93 0.63 2.91
N GLY A 124 19.55 1.07 4.01
CA GLY A 124 20.57 0.30 4.74
C GLY A 124 21.98 0.69 4.34
N ASP A 125 22.62 0.01 3.39
CA ASP A 125 24.02 0.19 3.05
C ASP A 125 24.36 1.43 2.19
N ARG A 126 23.34 2.13 1.73
CA ARG A 126 23.43 3.36 0.92
C ARG A 126 24.13 3.21 -0.44
N LYS A 127 24.41 2.00 -0.89
CA LYS A 127 24.92 1.78 -2.23
C LYS A 127 23.89 2.22 -3.27
N PRO A 128 24.30 2.80 -4.40
CA PRO A 128 23.37 3.20 -5.43
C PRO A 128 22.66 1.98 -6.04
N ILE A 129 21.36 2.10 -6.25
CA ILE A 129 20.52 1.15 -6.99
C ILE A 129 19.97 1.89 -8.19
N SER A 130 19.93 1.25 -9.35
CA SER A 130 19.27 1.75 -10.55
C SER A 130 18.33 0.71 -11.12
N THR A 131 17.14 1.12 -11.53
CA THR A 131 16.21 0.24 -12.27
C THR A 131 16.75 -0.11 -13.66
N GLN A 132 17.71 0.67 -14.17
CA GLN A 132 18.43 0.41 -15.41
C GLN A 132 19.22 -0.92 -15.36
N ASP A 133 19.73 -1.29 -14.18
CA ASP A 133 20.55 -2.49 -13.99
C ASP A 133 19.75 -3.79 -14.20
N TYR A 134 18.43 -3.68 -14.26
CA TYR A 134 17.52 -4.82 -14.40
C TYR A 134 16.82 -4.89 -15.77
N ARG A 135 17.29 -4.11 -16.76
CA ARG A 135 16.80 -4.20 -18.14
C ARG A 135 16.89 -5.64 -18.67
N GLY A 136 15.89 -6.07 -19.44
CA GLY A 136 15.79 -7.45 -19.92
C GLY A 136 15.00 -8.40 -18.99
N LYS A 137 14.71 -7.97 -17.75
CA LYS A 137 13.76 -8.63 -16.84
C LYS A 137 12.48 -7.82 -16.71
N VAL A 138 11.41 -8.45 -16.26
CA VAL A 138 10.27 -7.71 -15.73
C VAL A 138 10.69 -7.02 -14.44
N VAL A 139 10.42 -5.72 -14.30
CA VAL A 139 10.74 -4.98 -13.09
C VAL A 139 9.46 -4.60 -12.35
N VAL A 140 9.39 -4.96 -11.07
CA VAL A 140 8.27 -4.61 -10.20
C VAL A 140 8.73 -3.52 -9.24
N ILE A 141 8.21 -2.31 -9.40
CA ILE A 141 8.47 -1.19 -8.49
C ILE A 141 7.30 -1.10 -7.50
N ASN A 142 7.60 -1.23 -6.21
CA ASN A 142 6.61 -0.99 -5.15
C ASN A 142 6.98 0.28 -4.37
N VAL A 143 6.04 1.24 -4.31
CA VAL A 143 6.17 2.47 -3.52
C VAL A 143 5.50 2.27 -2.17
N TRP A 144 6.27 2.45 -1.11
CA TRP A 144 5.83 2.15 0.24
C TRP A 144 6.38 3.12 1.29
N GLY A 145 5.87 3.02 2.52
CA GLY A 145 6.40 3.71 3.69
C GLY A 145 6.18 2.88 4.94
N SER A 146 7.08 2.97 5.93
CA SER A 146 6.95 2.21 7.19
C SER A 146 5.73 2.63 8.02
N TRP A 147 5.30 3.87 7.85
CA TRP A 147 4.15 4.51 8.47
C TRP A 147 2.79 4.13 7.84
N CYS A 148 2.80 3.46 6.68
CA CYS A 148 1.63 3.19 5.86
C CYS A 148 0.97 1.85 6.25
N PRO A 149 -0.23 1.81 6.88
CA PRO A 149 -0.87 0.56 7.30
C PRO A 149 -1.17 -0.41 6.15
N PRO A 150 -1.72 0.00 4.99
CA PRO A 150 -1.94 -0.92 3.87
C PRO A 150 -0.62 -1.47 3.29
N CYS A 151 0.49 -0.71 3.32
CA CYS A 151 1.81 -1.22 2.92
C CYS A 151 2.28 -2.37 3.82
N ARG A 152 2.00 -2.27 5.12
CA ARG A 152 2.30 -3.34 6.09
C ARG A 152 1.47 -4.60 5.84
N LYS A 153 0.24 -4.43 5.36
CA LYS A 153 -0.66 -5.54 5.05
C LYS A 153 -0.21 -6.29 3.79
N GLU A 154 0.23 -5.57 2.75
CA GLU A 154 0.68 -6.20 1.49
C GLU A 154 2.11 -6.75 1.53
N ALA A 155 2.96 -6.29 2.47
CA ALA A 155 4.39 -6.63 2.51
C ALA A 155 4.69 -8.15 2.48
N PRO A 156 3.97 -9.03 3.21
CA PRO A 156 4.15 -10.48 3.11
C PRO A 156 3.84 -11.03 1.71
N ASP A 157 2.81 -10.50 1.05
CA ASP A 157 2.40 -10.92 -0.29
C ASP A 157 3.43 -10.50 -1.35
N LEU A 158 3.95 -9.26 -1.26
CA LEU A 158 5.03 -8.77 -2.11
C LEU A 158 6.31 -9.60 -1.94
N GLN A 159 6.69 -9.90 -0.70
CA GLN A 159 7.85 -10.76 -0.43
C GLN A 159 7.66 -12.17 -1.01
N ALA A 160 6.49 -12.78 -0.82
CA ALA A 160 6.21 -14.10 -1.35
C ALA A 160 6.18 -14.10 -2.89
N ALA A 161 5.60 -13.07 -3.52
CA ALA A 161 5.61 -12.92 -4.98
C ALA A 161 7.04 -12.74 -5.51
N SER A 162 7.88 -11.94 -4.84
CA SER A 162 9.27 -11.71 -5.25
C SER A 162 10.12 -12.99 -5.24
N VAL A 163 9.89 -13.87 -4.28
CA VAL A 163 10.55 -15.17 -4.20
C VAL A 163 10.06 -16.11 -5.30
N GLU A 164 8.76 -16.15 -5.53
CA GLU A 164 8.15 -17.02 -6.54
C GLU A 164 8.55 -16.65 -7.96
N THR A 165 8.67 -15.35 -8.25
CA THR A 165 8.95 -14.85 -9.60
C THR A 165 10.42 -14.44 -9.82
N LYS A 166 11.34 -14.81 -8.92
CA LYS A 166 12.76 -14.36 -8.92
C LYS A 166 13.52 -14.59 -10.24
N ASP A 167 13.12 -15.61 -10.99
CA ASP A 167 13.80 -16.00 -12.24
C ASP A 167 13.36 -15.12 -13.42
N ILE A 168 12.16 -14.52 -13.36
CA ILE A 168 11.56 -13.72 -14.43
C ILE A 168 11.42 -12.24 -14.09
N ALA A 169 11.35 -11.89 -12.80
CA ALA A 169 11.12 -10.53 -12.35
C ALA A 169 12.13 -10.09 -11.28
N GLN A 170 12.44 -8.79 -11.27
CA GLN A 170 13.20 -8.12 -10.22
C GLN A 170 12.30 -7.13 -9.50
N PHE A 171 12.22 -7.27 -8.17
CA PHE A 171 11.52 -6.32 -7.33
C PHE A 171 12.46 -5.21 -6.85
N VAL A 172 11.98 -3.98 -6.85
CA VAL A 172 12.65 -2.79 -6.31
C VAL A 172 11.64 -2.00 -5.50
N GLY A 173 11.87 -1.81 -4.22
CA GLY A 173 11.09 -0.90 -3.40
C GLY A 173 11.52 0.55 -3.62
N ILE A 174 10.61 1.50 -3.38
CA ILE A 174 10.94 2.91 -3.18
C ILE A 174 10.25 3.32 -1.88
N THR A 175 11.05 3.56 -0.82
CA THR A 175 10.49 4.04 0.45
C THR A 175 10.42 5.54 0.46
N SER A 176 9.23 6.08 0.77
CA SER A 176 8.95 7.51 0.72
C SER A 176 8.41 8.04 2.04
N LYS A 177 8.76 9.29 2.37
CA LYS A 177 8.33 9.99 3.58
C LYS A 177 8.78 9.33 4.90
N ASP A 178 9.74 8.43 4.85
CA ASP A 178 10.48 7.94 6.00
C ASP A 178 11.73 8.82 6.19
N TYR A 179 11.58 9.94 6.91
CA TYR A 179 12.67 10.93 7.07
C TYR A 179 13.83 10.38 7.93
N ASP A 180 13.53 9.45 8.84
CA ASP A 180 14.51 8.62 9.54
C ASP A 180 14.51 7.23 8.87
N PRO A 181 15.66 6.66 8.48
CA PRO A 181 15.71 5.34 7.86
C PRO A 181 15.38 4.19 8.83
N ALA A 182 15.56 4.36 10.13
CA ALA A 182 15.44 3.28 11.10
C ALA A 182 14.06 2.60 11.12
N PRO A 183 12.91 3.31 11.06
CA PRO A 183 11.60 2.68 10.90
C PRO A 183 11.45 1.86 9.61
N ALA A 184 11.98 2.37 8.47
CA ALA A 184 11.94 1.65 7.20
C ALA A 184 12.81 0.39 7.23
N GLU A 185 14.00 0.46 7.83
CA GLU A 185 14.86 -0.71 8.05
C GLU A 185 14.21 -1.74 8.97
N ALA A 186 13.53 -1.29 10.02
CA ALA A 186 12.77 -2.17 10.91
C ALA A 186 11.62 -2.87 10.18
N PHE A 187 10.94 -2.17 9.27
CA PHE A 187 9.92 -2.74 8.38
C PHE A 187 10.51 -3.87 7.51
N VAL A 188 11.61 -3.60 6.80
CA VAL A 188 12.30 -4.59 5.95
C VAL A 188 12.66 -5.83 6.76
N ARG A 189 13.22 -5.67 7.97
CA ARG A 189 13.55 -6.81 8.86
C ARG A 189 12.30 -7.57 9.31
N SER A 190 11.25 -6.86 9.71
CA SER A 190 10.02 -7.48 10.26
C SER A 190 9.28 -8.33 9.23
N PHE A 191 9.22 -7.87 7.99
CA PHE A 191 8.57 -8.57 6.88
C PHE A 191 9.53 -9.44 6.06
N LYS A 192 10.81 -9.52 6.47
CA LYS A 192 11.86 -10.31 5.81
C LYS A 192 11.98 -9.98 4.32
N ILE A 193 11.82 -8.70 3.96
CA ILE A 193 11.94 -8.25 2.58
C ILE A 193 13.36 -8.51 2.06
N SER A 194 13.47 -9.27 0.97
CA SER A 194 14.75 -9.70 0.40
C SER A 194 15.19 -8.89 -0.82
N TYR A 195 14.30 -8.10 -1.40
CA TYR A 195 14.62 -7.23 -2.53
C TYR A 195 15.07 -5.82 -2.07
N PRO A 196 15.91 -5.15 -2.87
CA PRO A 196 16.43 -3.84 -2.50
C PRO A 196 15.35 -2.75 -2.55
N SER A 197 15.54 -1.69 -1.76
CA SER A 197 14.69 -0.50 -1.79
C SER A 197 15.53 0.76 -1.94
N ILE A 198 15.15 1.65 -2.85
CA ILE A 198 15.68 3.01 -2.95
C ILE A 198 15.12 3.82 -1.79
N TYR A 199 15.99 4.50 -1.05
CA TYR A 199 15.61 5.39 0.03
C TYR A 199 15.35 6.81 -0.49
N ASP A 200 14.08 7.20 -0.57
CA ASP A 200 13.62 8.50 -1.10
C ASP A 200 12.71 9.22 -0.10
N PRO A 201 13.25 9.72 1.02
CA PRO A 201 12.44 10.40 2.04
C PRO A 201 11.72 11.64 1.52
N SER A 202 12.27 12.29 0.52
CA SER A 202 11.72 13.52 -0.07
C SER A 202 10.68 13.26 -1.15
N GLY A 203 10.56 12.04 -1.67
CA GLY A 203 9.72 11.70 -2.82
C GLY A 203 10.27 12.21 -4.15
N LYS A 204 11.54 12.61 -4.19
CA LYS A 204 12.15 13.17 -5.42
C LYS A 204 12.26 12.15 -6.54
N VAL A 205 12.56 10.89 -6.20
CA VAL A 205 12.64 9.79 -7.18
C VAL A 205 11.26 9.52 -7.79
N LEU A 206 10.19 9.66 -6.99
CA LEU A 206 8.82 9.45 -7.46
C LEU A 206 8.35 10.48 -8.48
N LEU A 207 8.99 11.66 -8.56
CA LEU A 207 8.65 12.68 -9.57
C LEU A 207 8.86 12.17 -11.00
N ALA A 208 9.76 11.21 -11.19
CA ALA A 208 9.95 10.56 -12.48
C ALA A 208 8.69 9.84 -12.99
N PHE A 209 7.80 9.45 -12.09
CA PHE A 209 6.55 8.75 -12.40
C PHE A 209 5.31 9.64 -12.26
N SER A 210 5.46 10.96 -12.20
CA SER A 210 4.36 11.91 -11.90
C SER A 210 3.20 11.84 -12.89
N GLY A 211 3.41 11.35 -14.12
CA GLY A 211 2.36 11.07 -15.10
C GLY A 211 1.52 9.83 -14.79
N ASP A 212 2.07 8.89 -14.06
CA ASP A 212 1.46 7.58 -13.79
C ASP A 212 1.14 7.37 -12.30
N LEU A 213 1.90 7.97 -11.40
CA LEU A 213 1.73 7.87 -9.95
C LEU A 213 1.38 9.23 -9.33
N PRO A 214 0.16 9.40 -8.80
CA PRO A 214 -0.14 10.53 -7.92
C PRO A 214 0.78 10.52 -6.68
N PRO A 215 1.33 11.66 -6.23
CA PRO A 215 2.27 11.71 -5.11
C PRO A 215 1.74 11.19 -3.77
N SER A 216 0.42 11.08 -3.64
CA SER A 216 -0.28 10.54 -2.45
C SER A 216 -0.64 9.06 -2.56
N ALA A 217 -0.46 8.43 -3.72
CA ALA A 217 -0.83 7.03 -3.95
C ALA A 217 0.22 6.08 -3.36
N ILE A 218 0.09 5.79 -2.06
CA ILE A 218 0.92 4.83 -1.33
C ILE A 218 -0.02 3.89 -0.55
N PRO A 219 0.06 2.55 -0.76
CA PRO A 219 0.98 1.86 -1.65
C PRO A 219 0.63 1.98 -3.13
N SER A 220 1.64 1.84 -3.97
CA SER A 220 1.48 1.70 -5.42
C SER A 220 2.47 0.69 -5.97
N THR A 221 2.04 -0.07 -6.98
CA THR A 221 2.90 -1.02 -7.68
C THR A 221 2.87 -0.76 -9.17
N LEU A 222 4.06 -0.65 -9.79
CA LEU A 222 4.26 -0.61 -11.23
C LEU A 222 4.92 -1.90 -11.69
N ILE A 223 4.40 -2.50 -12.76
CA ILE A 223 5.07 -3.62 -13.45
C ILE A 223 5.53 -3.11 -14.80
N ILE A 224 6.82 -3.24 -15.03
CA ILE A 224 7.54 -2.74 -16.19
C ILE A 224 8.01 -3.96 -16.99
N ASP A 225 7.79 -3.94 -18.30
CA ASP A 225 8.20 -5.03 -19.17
C ASP A 225 9.74 -5.06 -19.42
N ARG A 226 10.20 -6.10 -20.11
CA ARG A 226 11.63 -6.30 -20.39
C ARG A 226 12.26 -5.16 -21.21
N GLN A 227 11.44 -4.41 -21.93
CA GLN A 227 11.85 -3.23 -22.73
C GLN A 227 11.87 -1.93 -21.89
N GLY A 228 11.45 -1.98 -20.63
CA GLY A 228 11.39 -0.81 -19.76
C GLY A 228 10.11 0.01 -19.91
N ARG A 229 9.03 -0.57 -20.45
CA ARG A 229 7.76 0.09 -20.68
C ARG A 229 6.74 -0.27 -19.59
N LEU A 230 5.90 0.69 -19.21
CA LEU A 230 4.84 0.45 -18.21
C LEU A 230 3.79 -0.52 -18.77
N ALA A 231 3.64 -1.66 -18.12
CA ALA A 231 2.65 -2.67 -18.45
C ALA A 231 1.45 -2.66 -17.49
N VAL A 232 1.71 -2.49 -16.18
CA VAL A 232 0.63 -2.49 -15.18
C VAL A 232 0.89 -1.42 -14.13
N ARG A 233 -0.17 -0.74 -13.69
CA ARG A 233 -0.18 0.18 -12.55
C ARG A 233 -1.27 -0.22 -11.56
N VAL A 234 -0.91 -0.38 -10.30
CA VAL A 234 -1.83 -0.60 -9.17
C VAL A 234 -1.66 0.54 -8.18
N LEU A 235 -2.74 1.21 -7.78
CA LEU A 235 -2.76 2.33 -6.83
C LEU A 235 -3.39 1.94 -5.48
N SER A 236 -3.20 0.70 -5.06
CA SER A 236 -3.70 0.14 -3.80
C SER A 236 -2.86 -1.06 -3.40
N GLU A 237 -3.16 -1.65 -2.25
CA GLU A 237 -2.61 -2.95 -1.89
C GLU A 237 -2.95 -4.02 -2.94
N VAL A 238 -2.02 -4.95 -3.15
CA VAL A 238 -2.16 -6.05 -4.10
C VAL A 238 -1.87 -7.39 -3.42
N SER A 239 -2.67 -8.41 -3.73
CA SER A 239 -2.44 -9.76 -3.23
C SER A 239 -1.32 -10.46 -4.00
N LYS A 240 -0.66 -11.44 -3.35
CA LYS A 240 0.36 -12.28 -3.98
C LYS A 240 -0.14 -12.90 -5.29
N ILE A 241 -1.31 -13.53 -5.26
CA ILE A 241 -1.86 -14.25 -6.42
C ILE A 241 -2.02 -13.31 -7.60
N THR A 242 -2.71 -12.17 -7.39
CA THR A 242 -2.93 -11.16 -8.43
C THR A 242 -1.62 -10.63 -8.98
N LEU A 243 -0.62 -10.38 -8.12
CA LEU A 243 0.67 -9.83 -8.53
C LEU A 243 1.46 -10.84 -9.36
N VAL A 244 1.54 -12.11 -8.93
CA VAL A 244 2.23 -13.18 -9.66
C VAL A 244 1.61 -13.38 -11.05
N ASP A 245 0.28 -13.40 -11.15
CA ASP A 245 -0.41 -13.54 -12.42
C ASP A 245 -0.11 -12.37 -13.36
N MET A 246 -0.15 -11.12 -12.86
CA MET A 246 0.21 -9.95 -13.65
C MET A 246 1.67 -9.97 -14.12
N ILE A 247 2.60 -10.44 -13.27
CA ILE A 247 4.01 -10.57 -13.64
C ILE A 247 4.19 -11.61 -14.76
N ASN A 248 3.52 -12.75 -14.66
CA ASN A 248 3.56 -13.80 -15.68
C ASN A 248 2.98 -13.28 -17.01
N ASP A 249 1.81 -12.61 -16.98
CA ASP A 249 1.21 -12.00 -18.17
C ASP A 249 2.19 -11.05 -18.89
N VAL A 250 2.85 -10.18 -18.11
CA VAL A 250 3.83 -9.22 -18.66
C VAL A 250 5.09 -9.93 -19.17
N ALA A 251 5.55 -10.99 -18.50
CA ALA A 251 6.70 -11.78 -18.94
C ALA A 251 6.42 -12.53 -20.27
N ASP A 252 5.16 -12.94 -20.48
CA ASP A 252 4.68 -13.58 -21.71
C ASP A 252 4.33 -12.58 -22.83
N GLY A 253 4.50 -11.27 -22.58
CA GLY A 253 4.24 -10.21 -23.54
C GLY A 253 2.77 -9.78 -23.66
N ARG A 254 1.93 -10.23 -22.74
CA ARG A 254 0.50 -9.89 -22.66
C ARG A 254 0.23 -8.58 -21.93
#